data_f5d3ba4d77665b76815d17c22b73b410
#
_entry.id   f5d3ba4d77665b76815d17c22b73b410
#
_cell.length_a   1.000
_cell.length_b   1.000
_cell.length_c   1.000
_cell.angle_alpha   90.00
_cell.angle_beta   90.00
_cell.angle_gamma   90.00
#
_symmetry.space_group_name_H-M   'P 1'
#
loop_
_entity.id
_entity.type
_entity.pdbx_description
1 polymer ?
#
loop_
_entity_poly.entity_id
_entity_poly.type
_entity_poly.pdbx_seq_one_letter_code
_entity_poly.pdbx_strand_id
1 'polypeptide(L)'
;MRALPWSPQDFVPGLGIELLVMQPTPFCNIACDYCYLAERDVVRFMSADVVRAAIRNARDSGLLGRELDVVWHAGEPLAAPVTFYERAFDIIGEEVGATVAVRHSVQTNGILIDERWCELFARYGVHVGVSIDGPADIHDRHRRTRDGRPTHARVMQGIERLQRAGVDFDALAVVTDTSLDRADDIVDFFLGAGVGRVGFNVDEQEGVRTGSSLAGAESRVRAFLARIFERAADEPERLRIREMHEAVGRVATGLPSVTVAG
;
A
#
# COMPACT_ATOMS: atom_id res chain seq x y z
N MET A 1 -2.91 36.18 -0.61
CA MET A 1 -3.54 34.88 -0.91
C MET A 1 -4.33 35.02 -2.22
N ARG A 2 -3.99 34.29 -3.26
CA ARG A 2 -4.85 34.24 -4.47
C ARG A 2 -6.08 33.42 -4.11
N ALA A 3 -7.27 33.98 -4.37
CA ALA A 3 -8.51 33.22 -4.25
C ALA A 3 -8.44 31.97 -5.13
N LEU A 4 -8.84 30.83 -4.62
CA LEU A 4 -8.96 29.62 -5.40
C LEU A 4 -10.02 29.82 -6.49
N PRO A 5 -9.83 29.30 -7.71
CA PRO A 5 -10.71 29.55 -8.85
C PRO A 5 -12.07 28.83 -8.76
N TRP A 6 -12.40 28.21 -7.63
CA TRP A 6 -13.64 27.48 -7.39
C TRP A 6 -14.15 27.78 -5.97
N SER A 7 -15.46 27.69 -5.78
CA SER A 7 -16.15 27.90 -4.51
C SER A 7 -16.62 26.55 -3.92
N PRO A 8 -16.92 26.46 -2.60
CA PRO A 8 -17.51 25.26 -2.02
C PRO A 8 -18.83 24.82 -2.67
N GLN A 9 -19.50 25.72 -3.39
CA GLN A 9 -20.73 25.44 -4.14
C GLN A 9 -20.50 24.67 -5.44
N ASP A 10 -19.26 24.62 -5.92
CA ASP A 10 -18.87 23.87 -7.12
C ASP A 10 -18.63 22.38 -6.80
N PHE A 11 -18.64 22.00 -5.51
CA PHE A 11 -18.53 20.61 -5.09
C PHE A 11 -19.87 19.89 -5.23
N VAL A 12 -19.83 18.74 -5.92
CA VAL A 12 -21.01 17.86 -6.06
C VAL A 12 -21.37 17.29 -4.68
N PRO A 13 -22.62 17.47 -4.18
CA PRO A 13 -23.05 16.85 -2.95
C PRO A 13 -22.92 15.32 -3.06
N GLY A 14 -22.12 14.70 -2.18
CA GLY A 14 -21.90 13.25 -2.15
C GLY A 14 -20.45 12.81 -2.32
N LEU A 15 -19.54 13.71 -2.69
CA LEU A 15 -18.11 13.45 -2.64
C LEU A 15 -17.58 13.91 -1.28
N GLY A 16 -17.42 12.97 -0.35
CA GLY A 16 -16.80 13.19 0.96
C GLY A 16 -15.31 12.82 0.94
N ILE A 17 -14.60 13.16 2.02
CA ILE A 17 -13.28 12.60 2.30
C ILE A 17 -13.50 11.16 2.78
N GLU A 18 -13.19 10.20 1.93
CA GLU A 18 -13.29 8.76 2.21
C GLU A 18 -11.92 8.14 2.46
N LEU A 19 -10.85 8.79 2.01
CA LEU A 19 -9.47 8.32 2.13
C LEU A 19 -8.56 9.41 2.69
N LEU A 20 -7.76 9.04 3.68
CA LEU A 20 -6.69 9.86 4.23
C LEU A 20 -5.39 9.09 4.23
N VAL A 21 -4.41 9.53 3.43
CA VAL A 21 -3.07 8.94 3.43
C VAL A 21 -2.19 9.71 4.42
N MET A 22 -1.61 8.99 5.38
CA MET A 22 -0.75 9.54 6.41
C MET A 22 0.66 8.95 6.32
N GLN A 23 1.66 9.81 6.25
CA GLN A 23 3.07 9.43 6.25
C GLN A 23 3.65 9.56 7.65
N PRO A 24 3.77 8.47 8.43
CA PRO A 24 4.26 8.55 9.82
C PRO A 24 5.73 8.93 9.91
N THR A 25 6.51 8.62 8.86
CA THR A 25 7.92 8.98 8.75
C THR A 25 8.36 8.97 7.29
N PRO A 26 9.23 9.88 6.83
CA PRO A 26 9.89 9.75 5.54
C PRO A 26 10.97 8.65 5.54
N PHE A 27 11.48 8.27 6.71
CA PHE A 27 12.55 7.29 6.85
C PHE A 27 12.12 5.91 6.32
N CYS A 28 13.02 5.25 5.57
CA CYS A 28 12.86 3.85 5.18
C CYS A 28 14.13 3.07 5.55
N ASN A 29 13.97 1.91 6.16
CA ASN A 29 15.05 1.02 6.58
C ASN A 29 15.64 0.18 5.43
N ILE A 30 15.05 0.27 4.21
CA ILE A 30 15.57 -0.34 2.99
C ILE A 30 15.78 0.73 1.90
N ALA A 31 16.49 0.36 0.83
CA ALA A 31 16.82 1.24 -0.29
C ALA A 31 16.47 0.58 -1.63
N CYS A 32 15.15 0.52 -1.93
CA CYS A 32 14.70 0.06 -3.25
C CYS A 32 15.20 1.01 -4.33
N ASP A 33 15.69 0.47 -5.44
CA ASP A 33 16.27 1.27 -6.53
C ASP A 33 15.21 1.97 -7.40
N TYR A 34 13.98 1.45 -7.43
CA TYR A 34 12.84 2.05 -8.11
C TYR A 34 12.00 2.99 -7.21
N CYS A 35 12.41 3.25 -5.97
CA CYS A 35 11.62 4.07 -5.06
C CYS A 35 11.60 5.53 -5.50
N TYR A 36 10.40 6.10 -5.62
CA TYR A 36 10.16 7.49 -6.04
C TYR A 36 10.27 8.50 -4.90
N LEU A 37 10.29 8.04 -3.63
CA LEU A 37 10.29 8.91 -2.47
C LEU A 37 11.63 9.60 -2.27
N ALA A 38 11.59 10.91 -2.01
CA ALA A 38 12.71 11.67 -1.51
C ALA A 38 12.89 11.47 0.02
N GLU A 39 13.99 11.98 0.56
CA GLU A 39 14.24 12.11 2.02
C GLU A 39 14.17 10.79 2.83
N ARG A 40 14.34 9.64 2.18
CA ARG A 40 14.28 8.32 2.85
C ARG A 40 15.32 8.10 3.96
N ASP A 41 16.28 9.01 4.07
CA ASP A 41 17.35 9.01 5.10
C ASP A 41 16.97 9.83 6.35
N VAL A 42 15.93 10.65 6.26
CA VAL A 42 15.54 11.58 7.31
C VAL A 42 14.74 10.84 8.38
N VAL A 43 15.35 10.68 9.55
CA VAL A 43 14.68 10.10 10.73
C VAL A 43 13.86 11.18 11.42
N ARG A 44 12.58 11.26 11.08
CA ARG A 44 11.59 12.14 11.69
C ARG A 44 10.26 11.40 11.77
N PHE A 45 9.56 11.53 12.86
CA PHE A 45 8.27 10.89 13.08
C PHE A 45 7.14 11.91 13.19
N MET A 46 5.97 11.56 12.69
CA MET A 46 4.75 12.34 12.87
C MET A 46 4.41 12.42 14.36
N SER A 47 4.02 13.59 14.84
CA SER A 47 3.56 13.74 16.20
C SER A 47 2.04 13.46 16.33
N ALA A 48 1.60 13.13 17.54
CA ALA A 48 0.18 13.01 17.87
C ALA A 48 -0.61 14.28 17.56
N ASP A 49 -0.01 15.46 17.70
CA ASP A 49 -0.65 16.73 17.38
C ASP A 49 -0.89 16.90 15.87
N VAL A 50 0.01 16.41 15.03
CA VAL A 50 -0.18 16.38 13.57
C VAL A 50 -1.34 15.46 13.21
N VAL A 51 -1.41 14.26 13.80
CA VAL A 51 -2.54 13.34 13.59
C VAL A 51 -3.84 14.04 13.97
N ARG A 52 -3.90 14.62 15.18
CA ARG A 52 -5.09 15.33 15.66
C ARG A 52 -5.49 16.48 14.75
N ALA A 53 -4.54 17.29 14.31
CA ALA A 53 -4.79 18.43 13.42
C ALA A 53 -5.33 17.98 12.06
N ALA A 54 -4.76 16.92 11.47
CA ALA A 54 -5.21 16.39 10.19
C ALA A 54 -6.67 15.90 10.26
N ILE A 55 -7.00 15.12 11.30
CA ILE A 55 -8.37 14.61 11.48
C ILE A 55 -9.37 15.73 11.79
N ARG A 56 -9.01 16.69 12.64
CA ARG A 56 -9.86 17.86 12.91
C ARG A 56 -10.14 18.67 11.65
N ASN A 57 -9.12 18.92 10.84
CA ASN A 57 -9.29 19.64 9.58
C ASN A 57 -10.25 18.89 8.65
N ALA A 58 -10.12 17.57 8.51
CA ALA A 58 -11.05 16.76 7.71
C ALA A 58 -12.48 16.83 8.25
N ARG A 59 -12.68 16.68 9.56
CA ARG A 59 -13.98 16.77 10.22
C ARG A 59 -14.60 18.16 10.08
N ASP A 60 -13.84 19.20 10.41
CA ASP A 60 -14.30 20.58 10.45
C ASP A 60 -14.55 21.19 9.06
N SER A 61 -14.00 20.54 8.01
CA SER A 61 -14.32 20.90 6.61
C SER A 61 -15.78 20.61 6.22
N GLY A 62 -16.47 19.74 6.99
CA GLY A 62 -17.81 19.26 6.64
C GLY A 62 -17.85 18.27 5.47
N LEU A 63 -16.65 17.84 4.98
CA LEU A 63 -16.53 16.90 3.86
C LEU A 63 -16.29 15.45 4.32
N LEU A 64 -16.13 15.20 5.62
CA LEU A 64 -15.91 13.85 6.12
C LEU A 64 -17.17 12.99 5.92
N GLY A 65 -17.02 11.86 5.22
CA GLY A 65 -18.07 10.89 4.97
C GLY A 65 -18.45 10.08 6.20
N ARG A 66 -19.29 9.06 6.01
CA ARG A 66 -19.64 8.08 7.07
C ARG A 66 -18.60 6.98 7.23
N GLU A 67 -17.73 6.83 6.26
CA GLU A 67 -16.60 5.90 6.24
C GLU A 67 -15.33 6.67 5.98
N LEU A 68 -14.24 6.28 6.62
CA LEU A 68 -12.91 6.86 6.44
C LEU A 68 -11.87 5.76 6.42
N ASP A 69 -11.21 5.59 5.29
CA ASP A 69 -10.03 4.76 5.18
C ASP A 69 -8.79 5.60 5.52
N VAL A 70 -8.03 5.16 6.51
CA VAL A 70 -6.76 5.79 6.89
C VAL A 70 -5.62 4.87 6.50
N VAL A 71 -4.87 5.27 5.47
CA VAL A 71 -3.74 4.51 4.94
C VAL A 71 -2.43 5.07 5.48
N TRP A 72 -1.71 4.27 6.25
CA TRP A 72 -0.37 4.60 6.73
C TRP A 72 0.65 4.15 5.71
N HIS A 73 1.24 5.11 5.01
CA HIS A 73 2.07 4.85 3.83
C HIS A 73 3.25 5.81 3.71
N ALA A 74 4.18 5.47 2.81
CA ALA A 74 5.39 6.21 2.47
C ALA A 74 6.48 6.17 3.55
N GLY A 75 7.75 6.12 3.09
CA GLY A 75 8.86 5.70 3.93
C GLY A 75 8.70 4.23 4.33
N GLU A 76 9.01 3.90 5.59
CA GLU A 76 8.61 2.62 6.20
C GLU A 76 7.76 2.90 7.43
N PRO A 77 6.46 2.71 7.35
CA PRO A 77 5.56 3.01 8.45
C PRO A 77 5.92 2.29 9.76
N LEU A 78 6.35 1.03 9.70
CA LEU A 78 6.70 0.27 10.89
C LEU A 78 8.04 0.69 11.52
N ALA A 79 8.75 1.66 10.94
CA ALA A 79 9.88 2.31 11.62
C ALA A 79 9.41 3.28 12.73
N ALA A 80 8.15 3.75 12.68
CA ALA A 80 7.54 4.45 13.80
C ALA A 80 7.17 3.44 14.91
N PRO A 81 7.25 3.81 16.19
CA PRO A 81 6.98 2.86 17.28
C PRO A 81 5.51 2.42 17.33
N VAL A 82 5.25 1.18 17.78
CA VAL A 82 3.90 0.64 18.01
C VAL A 82 3.03 1.59 18.84
N THR A 83 3.59 2.18 19.89
CA THR A 83 2.90 3.13 20.78
C THR A 83 2.45 4.41 20.08
N PHE A 84 3.10 4.81 18.99
CA PHE A 84 2.61 5.89 18.13
C PHE A 84 1.28 5.53 17.49
N TYR A 85 1.16 4.31 16.97
CA TYR A 85 -0.06 3.84 16.31
C TYR A 85 -1.20 3.65 17.28
N GLU A 86 -0.95 3.07 18.46
CA GLU A 86 -1.96 2.98 19.52
C GLU A 86 -2.54 4.37 19.81
N ARG A 87 -1.67 5.36 20.02
CA ARG A 87 -2.10 6.73 20.29
C ARG A 87 -2.78 7.38 19.08
N ALA A 88 -2.32 7.13 17.86
CA ALA A 88 -2.89 7.69 16.64
C ALA A 88 -4.32 7.14 16.39
N PHE A 89 -4.52 5.84 16.57
CA PHE A 89 -5.83 5.20 16.41
C PHE A 89 -6.84 5.73 17.45
N ASP A 90 -6.42 5.87 18.71
CA ASP A 90 -7.25 6.46 19.76
C ASP A 90 -7.65 7.90 19.39
N ILE A 91 -6.69 8.74 18.97
CA ILE A 91 -6.95 10.13 18.56
C ILE A 91 -7.95 10.18 17.41
N ILE A 92 -7.77 9.34 16.39
CA ILE A 92 -8.67 9.32 15.23
C ILE A 92 -10.08 8.95 15.68
N GLY A 93 -10.24 7.90 16.47
CA GLY A 93 -11.54 7.49 17.01
C GLY A 93 -12.19 8.57 17.88
N GLU A 94 -11.41 9.24 18.77
CA GLU A 94 -11.89 10.36 19.59
C GLU A 94 -12.42 11.53 18.74
N GLU A 95 -11.68 11.92 17.68
CA GLU A 95 -12.00 13.10 16.89
C GLU A 95 -13.16 12.91 15.91
N VAL A 96 -13.33 11.71 15.32
CA VAL A 96 -14.43 11.44 14.39
C VAL A 96 -15.70 10.97 15.10
N GLY A 97 -15.58 10.41 16.30
CA GLY A 97 -16.70 9.88 17.08
C GLY A 97 -17.33 8.63 16.46
N ALA A 98 -18.44 8.17 17.05
CA ALA A 98 -19.11 6.93 16.64
C ALA A 98 -19.88 7.01 15.31
N THR A 99 -19.95 8.19 14.69
CA THR A 99 -20.74 8.39 13.46
C THR A 99 -19.96 8.08 12.17
N VAL A 100 -18.65 7.92 12.29
CA VAL A 100 -17.76 7.60 11.17
C VAL A 100 -17.11 6.24 11.42
N ALA A 101 -17.31 5.31 10.49
CA ALA A 101 -16.63 4.03 10.51
C ALA A 101 -15.20 4.21 9.97
N VAL A 102 -14.20 4.02 10.84
CA VAL A 102 -12.77 4.15 10.46
C VAL A 102 -12.20 2.77 10.19
N ARG A 103 -11.53 2.64 9.04
CA ARG A 103 -10.70 1.49 8.72
C ARG A 103 -9.25 1.93 8.62
N HIS A 104 -8.35 1.17 9.23
CA HIS A 104 -6.92 1.41 9.14
C HIS A 104 -6.24 0.40 8.23
N SER A 105 -5.35 0.86 7.37
CA SER A 105 -4.44 0.00 6.62
C SER A 105 -3.01 0.53 6.69
N VAL A 106 -2.05 -0.37 6.55
CA VAL A 106 -0.63 -0.03 6.53
C VAL A 106 0.04 -0.67 5.33
N GLN A 107 0.83 0.10 4.57
CA GLN A 107 1.66 -0.43 3.49
C GLN A 107 3.11 -0.48 3.96
N THR A 108 3.66 -1.68 4.13
CA THR A 108 5.00 -1.90 4.69
C THR A 108 5.89 -2.75 3.79
N ASN A 109 7.20 -2.58 3.91
CA ASN A 109 8.17 -3.51 3.31
C ASN A 109 8.26 -4.86 4.04
N GLY A 110 7.55 -5.05 5.14
CA GLY A 110 7.37 -6.32 5.85
C GLY A 110 8.53 -6.77 6.73
N ILE A 111 9.73 -6.18 6.62
CA ILE A 111 10.91 -6.71 7.34
C ILE A 111 10.96 -6.37 8.84
N LEU A 112 10.07 -5.50 9.31
CA LEU A 112 9.94 -5.12 10.72
C LEU A 112 8.74 -5.79 11.41
N ILE A 113 7.95 -6.57 10.71
CA ILE A 113 6.80 -7.27 11.29
C ILE A 113 7.30 -8.28 12.33
N ASP A 114 6.91 -8.05 13.59
CA ASP A 114 7.12 -8.96 14.72
C ASP A 114 5.78 -9.25 15.42
N GLU A 115 5.83 -9.98 16.51
CA GLU A 115 4.65 -10.37 17.29
C GLU A 115 3.87 -9.16 17.82
N ARG A 116 4.57 -8.09 18.23
CA ARG A 116 3.95 -6.85 18.76
C ARG A 116 3.15 -6.13 17.67
N TRP A 117 3.67 -6.13 16.44
CA TRP A 117 2.95 -5.59 15.29
C TRP A 117 1.71 -6.43 14.97
N CYS A 118 1.84 -7.77 14.99
CA CYS A 118 0.70 -8.65 14.77
C CYS A 118 -0.40 -8.44 15.83
N GLU A 119 -0.03 -8.28 17.10
CA GLU A 119 -0.97 -7.98 18.20
C GLU A 119 -1.69 -6.64 17.97
N LEU A 120 -0.97 -5.59 17.56
CA LEU A 120 -1.56 -4.30 17.22
C LEU A 120 -2.55 -4.44 16.06
N PHE A 121 -2.14 -5.08 14.98
CA PHE A 121 -2.98 -5.26 13.79
C PHE A 121 -4.26 -6.04 14.11
N ALA A 122 -4.15 -7.13 14.85
CA ALA A 122 -5.30 -7.92 15.27
C ALA A 122 -6.25 -7.12 16.18
N ARG A 123 -5.69 -6.37 17.14
CA ARG A 123 -6.47 -5.58 18.11
C ARG A 123 -7.29 -4.48 17.46
N TYR A 124 -6.74 -3.79 16.47
CA TYR A 124 -7.39 -2.66 15.80
C TYR A 124 -7.99 -3.01 14.44
N GLY A 125 -7.92 -4.27 14.02
CA GLY A 125 -8.43 -4.72 12.71
C GLY A 125 -7.71 -4.04 11.54
N VAL A 126 -6.39 -3.83 11.65
CA VAL A 126 -5.60 -3.14 10.62
C VAL A 126 -5.37 -4.07 9.45
N HIS A 127 -5.72 -3.64 8.25
CA HIS A 127 -5.36 -4.33 7.01
C HIS A 127 -3.90 -4.06 6.65
N VAL A 128 -3.16 -5.10 6.27
CA VAL A 128 -1.71 -4.99 6.03
C VAL A 128 -1.39 -5.23 4.55
N GLY A 129 -0.84 -4.22 3.88
CA GLY A 129 -0.20 -4.39 2.57
C GLY A 129 1.28 -4.70 2.75
N VAL A 130 1.75 -5.84 2.24
CA VAL A 130 3.16 -6.23 2.30
C VAL A 130 3.80 -6.09 0.93
N SER A 131 4.87 -5.31 0.86
CA SER A 131 5.61 -5.11 -0.39
C SER A 131 6.56 -6.26 -0.67
N ILE A 132 6.24 -7.11 -1.68
CA ILE A 132 7.09 -8.22 -2.12
C ILE A 132 6.90 -8.48 -3.62
N ASP A 133 7.99 -8.52 -4.39
CA ASP A 133 7.95 -8.53 -5.87
C ASP A 133 7.90 -9.93 -6.50
N GLY A 134 7.87 -10.99 -5.68
CA GLY A 134 7.88 -12.37 -6.14
C GLY A 134 9.07 -13.17 -5.56
N PRO A 135 9.61 -14.15 -6.31
CA PRO A 135 10.77 -14.95 -5.89
C PRO A 135 11.97 -14.12 -5.45
N ALA A 136 12.84 -14.72 -4.62
CA ALA A 136 13.97 -14.04 -3.99
C ALA A 136 14.92 -13.35 -5.00
N ASP A 137 15.17 -13.98 -6.14
CA ASP A 137 16.06 -13.46 -7.19
C ASP A 137 15.48 -12.21 -7.89
N ILE A 138 14.15 -12.10 -7.98
CA ILE A 138 13.46 -10.89 -8.47
C ILE A 138 13.43 -9.82 -7.38
N HIS A 139 12.92 -10.17 -6.20
CA HIS A 139 12.75 -9.26 -5.09
C HIS A 139 14.07 -8.63 -4.63
N ASP A 140 15.09 -9.45 -4.37
CA ASP A 140 16.39 -9.01 -3.84
C ASP A 140 17.25 -8.27 -4.87
N ARG A 141 16.84 -8.23 -6.12
CA ARG A 141 17.50 -7.40 -7.13
C ARG A 141 17.25 -5.92 -6.85
N HIS A 142 16.05 -5.58 -6.41
CA HIS A 142 15.56 -4.21 -6.27
C HIS A 142 15.37 -3.77 -4.82
N ARG A 143 14.90 -4.66 -3.94
CA ARG A 143 14.60 -4.34 -2.54
C ARG A 143 15.72 -4.83 -1.63
N ARG A 144 16.66 -3.94 -1.35
CA ARG A 144 17.82 -4.23 -0.50
C ARG A 144 17.82 -3.35 0.74
N THR A 145 18.48 -3.84 1.80
CA THR A 145 18.80 -2.98 2.94
C THR A 145 19.70 -1.83 2.48
N ARG A 146 19.84 -0.80 3.31
CA ARG A 146 20.69 0.36 3.01
C ARG A 146 22.17 0.01 2.82
N ASP A 147 22.62 -1.08 3.42
CA ASP A 147 23.97 -1.66 3.26
C ASP A 147 24.04 -2.76 2.17
N GLY A 148 23.00 -2.85 1.32
CA GLY A 148 22.97 -3.67 0.11
C GLY A 148 22.62 -5.15 0.32
N ARG A 149 22.26 -5.59 1.54
CA ARG A 149 21.89 -6.98 1.81
C ARG A 149 20.47 -7.31 1.30
N PRO A 150 20.21 -8.59 0.93
CA PRO A 150 18.90 -9.06 0.51
C PRO A 150 17.85 -8.93 1.63
N THR A 151 16.58 -8.77 1.25
CA THR A 151 15.47 -8.57 2.21
C THR A 151 14.39 -9.64 2.12
N HIS A 152 14.32 -10.42 1.03
CA HIS A 152 13.26 -11.39 0.76
C HIS A 152 12.99 -12.34 1.93
N ALA A 153 14.02 -12.98 2.46
CA ALA A 153 13.86 -13.94 3.58
C ALA A 153 13.25 -13.28 4.84
N ARG A 154 13.55 -12.01 5.09
CA ARG A 154 12.98 -11.26 6.23
C ARG A 154 11.51 -10.88 5.98
N VAL A 155 11.16 -10.51 4.73
CA VAL A 155 9.76 -10.27 4.36
C VAL A 155 8.94 -11.54 4.52
N MET A 156 9.45 -12.69 4.05
CA MET A 156 8.77 -13.98 4.23
C MET A 156 8.55 -14.32 5.70
N GLN A 157 9.51 -14.04 6.58
CA GLN A 157 9.31 -14.21 8.03
C GLN A 157 8.19 -13.29 8.55
N GLY A 158 8.08 -12.05 8.05
CA GLY A 158 6.97 -11.15 8.36
C GLY A 158 5.62 -11.71 7.92
N ILE A 159 5.54 -12.22 6.69
CA ILE A 159 4.34 -12.87 6.14
C ILE A 159 3.94 -14.08 6.98
N GLU A 160 4.88 -14.96 7.34
CA GLU A 160 4.62 -16.11 8.20
C GLU A 160 4.07 -15.72 9.59
N ARG A 161 4.53 -14.59 10.15
CA ARG A 161 3.99 -14.08 11.42
C ARG A 161 2.57 -13.58 11.27
N LEU A 162 2.25 -12.82 10.20
CA LEU A 162 0.88 -12.39 9.91
C LEU A 162 -0.06 -13.59 9.76
N GLN A 163 0.35 -14.61 8.98
CA GLN A 163 -0.43 -15.85 8.79
C GLN A 163 -0.68 -16.58 10.09
N ARG A 164 0.35 -16.77 10.92
CA ARG A 164 0.22 -17.41 12.25
C ARG A 164 -0.67 -16.65 13.21
N ALA A 165 -0.66 -15.32 13.12
CA ALA A 165 -1.49 -14.46 13.95
C ALA A 165 -2.92 -14.30 13.40
N GLY A 166 -3.24 -14.84 12.22
CA GLY A 166 -4.53 -14.66 11.57
C GLY A 166 -4.82 -13.21 11.14
N VAL A 167 -3.77 -12.41 10.93
CA VAL A 167 -3.90 -11.04 10.45
C VAL A 167 -4.10 -11.06 8.93
N ASP A 168 -5.15 -10.38 8.47
CA ASP A 168 -5.46 -10.27 7.04
C ASP A 168 -4.47 -9.36 6.34
N PHE A 169 -3.96 -9.80 5.17
CA PHE A 169 -2.98 -9.03 4.41
C PHE A 169 -3.06 -9.26 2.90
N ASP A 170 -2.57 -8.28 2.14
CA ASP A 170 -2.36 -8.36 0.70
C ASP A 170 -0.88 -8.20 0.38
N ALA A 171 -0.42 -8.74 -0.74
CA ALA A 171 0.89 -8.41 -1.29
C ALA A 171 0.78 -7.28 -2.33
N LEU A 172 1.82 -6.47 -2.41
CA LEU A 172 1.99 -5.46 -3.45
C LEU A 172 3.36 -5.66 -4.11
N ALA A 173 3.35 -5.97 -5.40
CA ALA A 173 4.53 -6.19 -6.21
C ALA A 173 4.77 -5.02 -7.17
N VAL A 174 6.04 -4.65 -7.38
CA VAL A 174 6.43 -3.71 -8.44
C VAL A 174 6.94 -4.50 -9.63
N VAL A 175 6.28 -4.29 -10.78
CA VAL A 175 6.70 -4.87 -12.07
C VAL A 175 7.84 -4.05 -12.63
N THR A 176 8.95 -4.69 -12.90
CA THR A 176 10.15 -4.12 -13.51
C THR A 176 10.54 -4.90 -14.77
N ASP A 177 11.54 -4.46 -15.50
CA ASP A 177 12.07 -5.19 -16.66
C ASP A 177 12.47 -6.64 -16.33
N THR A 178 12.89 -6.90 -15.09
CA THR A 178 13.33 -8.20 -14.61
C THR A 178 12.21 -9.19 -14.35
N SER A 179 10.96 -8.70 -14.19
CA SER A 179 9.79 -9.53 -13.93
C SER A 179 8.99 -9.88 -15.19
N LEU A 180 9.17 -9.14 -16.31
CA LEU A 180 8.30 -9.24 -17.48
C LEU A 180 8.21 -10.63 -18.13
N ASP A 181 9.29 -11.42 -18.08
CA ASP A 181 9.32 -12.77 -18.65
C ASP A 181 9.14 -13.87 -17.59
N ARG A 182 8.72 -13.51 -16.36
CA ARG A 182 8.67 -14.36 -15.18
C ARG A 182 7.27 -14.45 -14.55
N ALA A 183 6.21 -14.20 -15.34
CA ALA A 183 4.83 -14.19 -14.83
C ALA A 183 4.44 -15.50 -14.13
N ASP A 184 4.78 -16.65 -14.73
CA ASP A 184 4.47 -17.97 -14.16
C ASP A 184 5.19 -18.20 -12.82
N ASP A 185 6.48 -17.87 -12.74
CA ASP A 185 7.28 -18.01 -11.52
C ASP A 185 6.74 -17.12 -10.38
N ILE A 186 6.26 -15.91 -10.73
CA ILE A 186 5.68 -14.97 -9.77
C ILE A 186 4.35 -15.50 -9.23
N VAL A 187 3.48 -16.03 -10.10
CA VAL A 187 2.22 -16.64 -9.67
C VAL A 187 2.46 -17.87 -8.80
N ASP A 188 3.36 -18.77 -9.23
CA ASP A 188 3.72 -19.97 -8.47
C ASP A 188 4.30 -19.63 -7.09
N PHE A 189 5.09 -18.55 -7.01
CA PHE A 189 5.61 -18.03 -5.75
C PHE A 189 4.47 -17.60 -4.81
N PHE A 190 3.53 -16.75 -5.26
CA PHE A 190 2.44 -16.28 -4.41
C PHE A 190 1.51 -17.42 -3.97
N LEU A 191 1.19 -18.35 -4.87
CA LEU A 191 0.42 -19.55 -4.54
C LEU A 191 1.15 -20.41 -3.50
N GLY A 192 2.46 -20.62 -3.66
CA GLY A 192 3.29 -21.40 -2.75
C GLY A 192 3.49 -20.75 -1.38
N ALA A 193 3.53 -19.41 -1.35
CA ALA A 193 3.64 -18.63 -0.11
C ALA A 193 2.28 -18.45 0.62
N GLY A 194 1.18 -18.95 0.05
CA GLY A 194 -0.16 -18.79 0.63
C GLY A 194 -0.65 -17.34 0.67
N VAL A 195 -0.21 -16.52 -0.30
CA VAL A 195 -0.65 -15.13 -0.46
C VAL A 195 -1.90 -15.12 -1.33
N GLY A 196 -3.05 -14.83 -0.74
CA GLY A 196 -4.34 -14.93 -1.42
C GLY A 196 -4.72 -13.71 -2.26
N ARG A 197 -4.09 -12.55 -2.05
CA ARG A 197 -4.39 -11.31 -2.78
C ARG A 197 -3.12 -10.57 -3.13
N VAL A 198 -3.00 -10.14 -4.40
CA VAL A 198 -1.82 -9.44 -4.91
C VAL A 198 -2.24 -8.27 -5.80
N GLY A 199 -1.62 -7.11 -5.60
CA GLY A 199 -1.65 -5.98 -6.53
C GLY A 199 -0.32 -5.84 -7.26
N PHE A 200 -0.35 -5.36 -8.49
CA PHE A 200 0.82 -5.11 -9.32
C PHE A 200 0.90 -3.63 -9.69
N ASN A 201 1.88 -2.92 -9.17
CA ASN A 201 2.24 -1.59 -9.65
C ASN A 201 3.36 -1.71 -10.69
N VAL A 202 3.35 -0.88 -11.70
CA VAL A 202 4.43 -0.82 -12.69
C VAL A 202 5.51 0.17 -12.25
N ASP A 203 6.79 -0.10 -12.58
CA ASP A 203 7.87 0.87 -12.34
C ASP A 203 7.68 2.08 -13.25
N GLU A 204 7.36 3.22 -12.68
CA GLU A 204 7.07 4.47 -13.36
C GLU A 204 8.10 5.56 -13.06
N GLN A 205 8.16 6.54 -13.94
CA GLN A 205 8.93 7.77 -13.70
C GLN A 205 8.10 8.70 -12.82
N GLU A 206 8.44 8.77 -11.54
CA GLU A 206 7.73 9.58 -10.55
C GLU A 206 8.69 10.12 -9.48
N GLY A 207 8.33 11.25 -8.84
CA GLY A 207 9.09 11.84 -7.74
C GLY A 207 10.55 12.10 -8.10
N VAL A 208 11.48 11.50 -7.35
CA VAL A 208 12.92 11.63 -7.62
C VAL A 208 13.43 10.70 -8.72
N ARG A 209 12.57 9.84 -9.26
CA ARG A 209 12.92 8.92 -10.35
C ARG A 209 12.88 9.64 -11.69
N THR A 210 13.97 9.60 -12.43
CA THR A 210 14.11 10.25 -13.75
C THR A 210 13.86 9.31 -14.93
N GLY A 211 13.52 8.04 -14.66
CA GLY A 211 13.22 7.03 -15.67
C GLY A 211 12.59 5.78 -15.07
N SER A 212 11.97 4.98 -15.92
CA SER A 212 11.41 3.66 -15.62
C SER A 212 12.21 2.56 -16.32
N SER A 213 12.38 1.40 -15.68
CA SER A 213 12.96 0.20 -16.31
C SER A 213 12.07 -0.36 -17.43
N LEU A 214 10.81 0.10 -17.49
CA LEU A 214 9.80 -0.34 -18.44
C LEU A 214 9.65 0.59 -19.66
N ALA A 215 10.47 1.62 -19.78
CA ALA A 215 10.41 2.55 -20.90
C ALA A 215 10.52 1.81 -22.26
N GLY A 216 9.50 1.96 -23.11
CA GLY A 216 9.42 1.26 -24.41
C GLY A 216 9.04 -0.23 -24.32
N ALA A 217 8.64 -0.73 -23.16
CA ALA A 217 8.27 -2.13 -22.94
C ALA A 217 6.75 -2.37 -22.81
N GLU A 218 5.90 -1.44 -23.26
CA GLU A 218 4.44 -1.47 -23.04
C GLU A 218 3.77 -2.75 -23.53
N SER A 219 4.24 -3.32 -24.65
CA SER A 219 3.72 -4.58 -25.18
C SER A 219 4.10 -5.76 -24.29
N ARG A 220 5.31 -5.77 -23.72
CA ARG A 220 5.76 -6.81 -22.79
C ARG A 220 5.02 -6.70 -21.45
N VAL A 221 4.78 -5.48 -20.95
CA VAL A 221 3.97 -5.24 -19.75
C VAL A 221 2.56 -5.79 -19.94
N ARG A 222 1.91 -5.51 -21.09
CA ARG A 222 0.59 -6.08 -21.41
C ARG A 222 0.61 -7.60 -21.45
N ALA A 223 1.63 -8.20 -22.08
CA ALA A 223 1.76 -9.66 -22.15
C ALA A 223 1.97 -10.27 -20.76
N PHE A 224 2.79 -9.64 -19.92
CA PHE A 224 2.99 -10.03 -18.53
C PHE A 224 1.68 -10.03 -17.75
N LEU A 225 0.95 -8.90 -17.74
CA LEU A 225 -0.33 -8.78 -17.02
C LEU A 225 -1.39 -9.76 -17.56
N ALA A 226 -1.46 -9.95 -18.88
CA ALA A 226 -2.35 -10.94 -19.47
C ALA A 226 -2.04 -12.35 -18.95
N ARG A 227 -0.74 -12.72 -18.88
CA ARG A 227 -0.33 -14.02 -18.35
C ARG A 227 -0.63 -14.19 -16.86
N ILE A 228 -0.40 -13.15 -16.05
CA ILE A 228 -0.78 -13.12 -14.63
C ILE A 228 -2.29 -13.38 -14.48
N PHE A 229 -3.12 -12.70 -15.28
CA PHE A 229 -4.58 -12.83 -15.21
C PHE A 229 -5.06 -14.22 -15.65
N GLU A 230 -4.49 -14.79 -16.72
CA GLU A 230 -4.77 -16.16 -17.15
C GLU A 230 -4.49 -17.15 -16.01
N ARG A 231 -3.30 -17.08 -15.43
CA ARG A 231 -2.90 -17.98 -14.34
C ARG A 231 -3.76 -17.81 -13.08
N ALA A 232 -4.11 -16.58 -12.71
CA ALA A 232 -4.99 -16.32 -11.57
C ALA A 232 -6.42 -16.82 -11.82
N ALA A 233 -6.90 -16.78 -13.05
CA ALA A 233 -8.21 -17.30 -13.43
C ALA A 233 -8.30 -18.84 -13.29
N ASP A 234 -7.17 -19.55 -13.38
CA ASP A 234 -7.11 -21.00 -13.12
C ASP A 234 -7.21 -21.36 -11.63
N GLU A 235 -6.92 -20.38 -10.73
CA GLU A 235 -6.87 -20.59 -9.27
C GLU A 235 -7.68 -19.53 -8.49
N PRO A 236 -8.96 -19.24 -8.85
CA PRO A 236 -9.73 -18.08 -8.41
C PRO A 236 -9.98 -18.04 -6.89
N GLU A 237 -9.99 -19.19 -6.23
CA GLU A 237 -10.17 -19.32 -4.79
C GLU A 237 -8.86 -19.13 -4.00
N ARG A 238 -7.71 -19.24 -4.69
CA ARG A 238 -6.39 -19.21 -4.04
C ARG A 238 -5.62 -17.94 -4.32
N LEU A 239 -5.88 -17.27 -5.46
CA LEU A 239 -5.17 -16.06 -5.86
C LEU A 239 -6.11 -15.07 -6.53
N ARG A 240 -6.23 -13.88 -5.95
CA ARG A 240 -6.98 -12.75 -6.48
C ARG A 240 -6.03 -11.63 -6.86
N ILE A 241 -6.17 -11.13 -8.08
CA ILE A 241 -5.38 -10.00 -8.56
C ILE A 241 -6.23 -8.74 -8.45
N ARG A 242 -5.72 -7.72 -7.74
CA ARG A 242 -6.42 -6.45 -7.49
C ARG A 242 -6.93 -5.82 -8.78
N GLU A 243 -6.05 -5.64 -9.78
CA GLU A 243 -6.35 -4.98 -11.05
C GLU A 243 -7.44 -5.73 -11.83
N MET A 244 -7.41 -7.05 -11.81
CA MET A 244 -8.45 -7.87 -12.43
C MET A 244 -9.80 -7.71 -11.72
N HIS A 245 -9.80 -7.75 -10.39
CA HIS A 245 -11.02 -7.59 -9.60
C HIS A 245 -11.64 -6.21 -9.81
N GLU A 246 -10.84 -5.16 -9.81
CA GLU A 246 -11.30 -3.79 -10.09
C GLU A 246 -11.83 -3.64 -11.51
N ALA A 247 -11.14 -4.20 -12.52
CA ALA A 247 -11.59 -4.15 -13.91
C ALA A 247 -12.94 -4.86 -14.10
N VAL A 248 -13.10 -6.06 -13.54
CA VAL A 248 -14.36 -6.82 -13.59
C VAL A 248 -15.47 -6.07 -12.84
N GLY A 249 -15.19 -5.54 -11.67
CA GLY A 249 -16.15 -4.75 -10.90
C GLY A 249 -16.67 -3.54 -11.69
N ARG A 250 -15.79 -2.80 -12.35
CA ARG A 250 -16.16 -1.64 -13.19
C ARG A 250 -17.01 -2.03 -14.39
N VAL A 251 -16.67 -3.11 -15.09
CA VAL A 251 -17.46 -3.61 -16.23
C VAL A 251 -18.84 -4.04 -15.75
N ALA A 252 -18.93 -4.74 -14.62
CA ALA A 252 -20.20 -5.23 -14.07
C ALA A 252 -21.10 -4.12 -13.55
N THR A 253 -20.54 -3.03 -13.01
CA THR A 253 -21.30 -1.92 -12.40
C THR A 253 -21.52 -0.72 -13.32
N GLY A 254 -20.83 -0.65 -14.46
CA GLY A 254 -20.88 0.47 -15.40
C GLY A 254 -20.30 1.79 -14.83
N LEU A 255 -19.57 1.73 -13.72
CA LEU A 255 -18.96 2.91 -13.10
C LEU A 255 -17.74 3.38 -13.91
N PRO A 256 -17.57 4.71 -14.07
CA PRO A 256 -16.40 5.26 -14.75
C PRO A 256 -15.11 4.93 -13.96
N SER A 257 -13.98 4.85 -14.68
CA SER A 257 -12.67 4.66 -14.06
C SER A 257 -12.32 5.87 -13.19
N VAL A 258 -12.32 5.71 -11.87
CA VAL A 258 -11.57 6.61 -11.01
C VAL A 258 -10.14 6.07 -11.01
N THR A 259 -9.26 6.71 -11.78
CA THR A 259 -7.83 6.45 -11.66
C THR A 259 -7.41 7.09 -10.35
N VAL A 260 -7.33 6.31 -9.30
CA VAL A 260 -6.50 6.70 -8.15
C VAL A 260 -5.08 6.53 -8.67
N ALA A 261 -4.46 7.64 -9.04
CA ALA A 261 -3.03 7.65 -9.30
C ALA A 261 -2.36 7.10 -8.04
N GLY A 262 -1.59 6.04 -8.21
CA GLY A 262 -0.92 5.31 -7.14
C GLY A 262 0.13 6.15 -6.44
#